data_fba1fe43c30a4e00f45887c27385d3d0
#
_entry.id   fba1fe43c30a4e00f45887c27385d3d0
#
_cell.length_a   1.000
_cell.length_b   1.000
_cell.length_c   1.000
_cell.angle_alpha   90.00
_cell.angle_beta   90.00
_cell.angle_gamma   90.00
#
_symmetry.space_group_name_H-M   'P 1'
#
loop_
_entity.id
_entity.type
_entity.pdbx_description
1 polymer ?
#
loop_
_entity_poly.entity_id
_entity_poly.type
_entity_poly.pdbx_seq_one_letter_code
_entity_poly.pdbx_strand_id
1 'polypeptide(L)'
;MGHSMLSHFIQVRCLSPDQEITVQDIMSRVFYRLHGAIASLHTSDVGVSFPNHTFMSVGDVLRVHGSKDALTRLLDGGWLFRLEDYTLSSGIISVPEQVKYRCVSRARAKSSAPRLRRRLMRRHNLSELEAKRLIPDSIEKRLNLPSILVCSKTTSTPSYPIFIKHGPLLSSPVPGPFSGYGLSSEATVPWF
;
A
#
# COMPACT_ATOMS: atom_id res chain seq x y z
N MET A 1 4.43 21.48 -15.13
CA MET A 1 4.60 20.03 -15.39
C MET A 1 3.22 19.40 -15.22
N GLY A 2 2.61 18.92 -16.31
CA GLY A 2 1.25 18.41 -16.30
C GLY A 2 1.18 17.15 -15.44
N HIS A 3 0.32 17.16 -14.44
CA HIS A 3 0.00 15.97 -13.67
C HIS A 3 -0.62 14.95 -14.61
N SER A 4 0.05 13.83 -14.79
CA SER A 4 -0.47 12.72 -15.60
C SER A 4 -1.83 12.32 -15.06
N MET A 5 -2.87 12.45 -15.87
CA MET A 5 -4.19 11.97 -15.47
C MET A 5 -4.12 10.45 -15.33
N LEU A 6 -4.64 9.92 -14.23
CA LEU A 6 -4.77 8.49 -14.00
C LEU A 6 -5.89 7.93 -14.90
N SER A 7 -5.66 7.96 -16.22
CA SER A 7 -6.65 7.67 -17.26
C SER A 7 -6.84 6.17 -17.53
N HIS A 8 -5.92 5.35 -17.04
CA HIS A 8 -5.94 3.89 -17.24
C HIS A 8 -5.68 3.17 -15.94
N PHE A 9 -5.98 1.89 -15.93
CA PHE A 9 -5.67 1.00 -14.80
C PHE A 9 -5.33 -0.41 -15.26
N ILE A 10 -4.65 -1.14 -14.39
CA ILE A 10 -4.48 -2.59 -14.45
C ILE A 10 -5.16 -3.15 -13.22
N GLN A 11 -6.05 -4.11 -13.38
CA GLN A 11 -6.65 -4.84 -12.26
C GLN A 11 -5.95 -6.19 -12.10
N VAL A 12 -5.49 -6.47 -10.90
CA VAL A 12 -4.90 -7.76 -10.52
C VAL A 12 -5.77 -8.36 -9.43
N ARG A 13 -6.35 -9.52 -9.72
CA ARG A 13 -7.06 -10.33 -8.73
C ARG A 13 -6.13 -11.41 -8.22
N CYS A 14 -5.97 -11.48 -6.91
CA CYS A 14 -5.22 -12.52 -6.23
C CYS A 14 -6.09 -13.77 -6.04
N LEU A 15 -5.54 -14.92 -6.37
CA LEU A 15 -6.20 -16.21 -6.25
C LEU A 15 -5.57 -17.02 -5.12
N SER A 16 -6.35 -17.89 -4.50
CA SER A 16 -5.87 -18.89 -3.54
C SER A 16 -6.22 -20.25 -4.11
N PRO A 17 -5.31 -20.87 -4.89
CA PRO A 17 -5.58 -22.13 -5.57
C PRO A 17 -5.64 -23.33 -4.61
N ASP A 18 -5.03 -23.19 -3.44
CA ASP A 18 -4.97 -24.22 -2.40
C ASP A 18 -5.23 -23.61 -1.02
N GLN A 19 -5.30 -24.47 0.01
CA GLN A 19 -5.53 -24.04 1.39
C GLN A 19 -4.25 -23.59 2.12
N GLU A 20 -3.07 -23.80 1.53
CA GLU A 20 -1.78 -23.49 2.15
C GLU A 20 -1.39 -22.02 1.99
N ILE A 21 -1.76 -21.40 0.85
CA ILE A 21 -1.42 -20.01 0.52
C ILE A 21 -2.69 -19.16 0.50
N THR A 22 -2.78 -18.20 1.41
CA THR A 22 -3.95 -17.32 1.48
C THR A 22 -3.92 -16.21 0.43
N VAL A 23 -5.10 -15.67 0.09
CA VAL A 23 -5.23 -14.46 -0.77
C VAL A 23 -4.40 -13.30 -0.21
N GLN A 24 -4.31 -13.16 1.12
CA GLN A 24 -3.51 -12.12 1.77
C GLN A 24 -2.00 -12.32 1.54
N ASP A 25 -1.53 -13.57 1.51
CA ASP A 25 -0.12 -13.87 1.21
C ASP A 25 0.21 -13.51 -0.24
N ILE A 26 -0.69 -13.84 -1.17
CA ILE A 26 -0.53 -13.47 -2.58
C ILE A 26 -0.57 -11.95 -2.73
N MET A 27 -1.54 -11.26 -2.12
CA MET A 27 -1.64 -9.80 -2.13
C MET A 27 -0.35 -9.17 -1.59
N SER A 28 0.22 -9.71 -0.52
CA SER A 28 1.49 -9.24 0.04
C SER A 28 2.65 -9.35 -0.94
N ARG A 29 2.75 -10.47 -1.66
CA ARG A 29 3.77 -10.70 -2.70
C ARG A 29 3.56 -9.78 -3.90
N VAL A 30 2.34 -9.65 -4.39
CA VAL A 30 1.96 -8.74 -5.49
C VAL A 30 2.31 -7.30 -5.14
N PHE A 31 1.89 -6.83 -3.98
CA PHE A 31 2.12 -5.46 -3.52
C PHE A 31 3.60 -5.16 -3.30
N TYR A 32 4.36 -6.12 -2.78
CA TYR A 32 5.80 -6.00 -2.62
C TYR A 32 6.53 -5.86 -3.97
N ARG A 33 6.16 -6.68 -4.97
CA ARG A 33 6.73 -6.60 -6.30
C ARG A 33 6.37 -5.30 -7.02
N LEU A 34 5.11 -4.88 -6.89
CA LEU A 34 4.67 -3.59 -7.41
C LEU A 34 5.49 -2.44 -6.83
N HIS A 35 5.72 -2.45 -5.51
CA HIS A 35 6.58 -1.44 -4.88
C HIS A 35 7.98 -1.41 -5.51
N GLY A 36 8.61 -2.55 -5.71
CA GLY A 36 9.91 -2.64 -6.38
C GLY A 36 9.88 -2.08 -7.80
N ALA A 37 8.84 -2.39 -8.57
CA ALA A 37 8.68 -1.92 -9.94
C ALA A 37 8.44 -0.39 -10.01
N ILE A 38 7.56 0.17 -9.16
CA ILE A 38 7.35 1.62 -9.08
C ILE A 38 8.65 2.34 -8.68
N ALA A 39 9.38 1.79 -7.71
CA ALA A 39 10.64 2.37 -7.26
C ALA A 39 11.71 2.38 -8.36
N SER A 40 11.80 1.32 -9.18
CA SER A 40 12.74 1.26 -10.29
C SER A 40 12.42 2.23 -11.43
N LEU A 41 11.15 2.57 -11.62
CA LEU A 41 10.72 3.56 -12.61
C LEU A 41 10.93 5.01 -12.15
N HIS A 42 11.30 5.24 -10.89
CA HIS A 42 11.47 6.57 -10.30
C HIS A 42 10.30 7.52 -10.57
N THR A 43 9.07 6.98 -10.58
CA THR A 43 7.85 7.74 -10.88
C THR A 43 7.01 7.97 -9.64
N SER A 44 6.27 9.08 -9.62
CA SER A 44 5.25 9.39 -8.63
C SER A 44 3.82 9.44 -9.21
N ASP A 45 3.66 8.90 -10.43
CA ASP A 45 2.44 9.02 -11.24
C ASP A 45 1.58 7.74 -11.21
N VAL A 46 1.97 6.77 -10.39
CA VAL A 46 1.26 5.50 -10.25
C VAL A 46 0.58 5.43 -8.89
N GLY A 47 -0.75 5.33 -8.91
CA GLY A 47 -1.58 5.18 -7.72
C GLY A 47 -2.15 3.77 -7.60
N VAL A 48 -2.54 3.36 -6.38
CA VAL A 48 -3.18 2.06 -6.15
C VAL A 48 -4.52 2.21 -5.44
N SER A 49 -5.42 1.26 -5.70
CA SER A 49 -6.67 1.10 -4.97
C SER A 49 -6.99 -0.36 -4.68
N PHE A 50 -7.85 -0.58 -3.70
CA PHE A 50 -8.30 -1.89 -3.23
C PHE A 50 -9.83 -1.92 -3.25
N PRO A 51 -10.47 -2.20 -4.41
CA PRO A 51 -11.93 -2.09 -4.54
C PRO A 51 -12.71 -3.01 -3.59
N ASN A 52 -12.20 -4.21 -3.37
CA ASN A 52 -12.82 -5.23 -2.52
C ASN A 52 -12.39 -5.17 -1.05
N HIS A 53 -11.86 -4.00 -0.61
CA HIS A 53 -11.48 -3.85 0.78
C HIS A 53 -12.68 -3.94 1.72
N THR A 54 -12.44 -4.51 2.89
CA THR A 54 -13.36 -4.51 4.03
C THR A 54 -12.78 -3.70 5.18
N PHE A 55 -13.46 -3.65 6.30
CA PHE A 55 -12.92 -3.01 7.51
C PHE A 55 -11.60 -3.65 7.99
N MET A 56 -11.40 -4.95 7.77
CA MET A 56 -10.25 -5.71 8.28
C MET A 56 -9.27 -6.18 7.20
N SER A 57 -9.65 -6.14 5.93
CA SER A 57 -8.87 -6.69 4.82
C SER A 57 -8.82 -5.73 3.64
N VAL A 58 -7.70 -5.73 2.92
CA VAL A 58 -7.59 -5.04 1.63
C VAL A 58 -8.34 -5.77 0.50
N GLY A 59 -8.83 -6.99 0.76
CA GLY A 59 -9.52 -7.81 -0.23
C GLY A 59 -8.57 -8.57 -1.15
N ASP A 60 -9.13 -9.07 -2.24
CA ASP A 60 -8.47 -9.91 -3.24
C ASP A 60 -8.08 -9.14 -4.53
N VAL A 61 -8.50 -7.88 -4.66
CA VAL A 61 -8.28 -7.08 -5.87
C VAL A 61 -7.40 -5.87 -5.58
N LEU A 62 -6.33 -5.75 -6.36
CA LEU A 62 -5.47 -4.57 -6.46
C LEU A 62 -5.70 -3.92 -7.82
N ARG A 63 -5.98 -2.62 -7.86
CA ARG A 63 -5.91 -1.81 -9.08
C ARG A 63 -4.72 -0.88 -9.03
N VAL A 64 -4.01 -0.83 -10.14
CA VAL A 64 -2.87 0.06 -10.35
C VAL A 64 -3.28 1.11 -11.38
N HIS A 65 -3.32 2.37 -10.99
CA HIS A 65 -3.77 3.49 -11.82
C HIS A 65 -2.59 4.31 -12.33
N GLY A 66 -2.67 4.77 -13.57
CA GLY A 66 -1.63 5.59 -14.19
C GLY A 66 -2.03 6.11 -15.56
N SER A 67 -1.11 6.76 -16.24
CA SER A 67 -1.19 6.96 -17.68
C SER A 67 -0.95 5.63 -18.40
N LYS A 68 -1.42 5.51 -19.66
CA LYS A 68 -1.14 4.31 -20.48
C LYS A 68 0.34 4.00 -20.54
N ASP A 69 1.17 5.02 -20.78
CA ASP A 69 2.63 4.87 -20.89
C ASP A 69 3.29 4.42 -19.58
N ALA A 70 2.86 4.97 -18.44
CA ALA A 70 3.38 4.56 -17.14
C ALA A 70 3.06 3.09 -16.85
N LEU A 71 1.82 2.67 -17.13
CA LEU A 71 1.39 1.29 -16.95
C LEU A 71 2.03 0.32 -17.94
N THR A 72 2.29 0.74 -19.19
CA THR A 72 3.03 -0.06 -20.17
C THR A 72 4.44 -0.34 -19.66
N ARG A 73 5.19 0.70 -19.24
CA ARG A 73 6.53 0.52 -18.67
C ARG A 73 6.52 -0.38 -17.43
N LEU A 74 5.46 -0.32 -16.64
CA LEU A 74 5.32 -1.18 -15.46
C LEU A 74 5.14 -2.65 -15.87
N LEU A 75 4.32 -2.94 -16.89
CA LEU A 75 4.12 -4.30 -17.40
C LEU A 75 5.37 -4.85 -18.07
N ASP A 76 6.06 -4.04 -18.88
CA ASP A 76 7.31 -4.42 -19.56
C ASP A 76 8.41 -4.80 -18.55
N GLY A 77 8.37 -4.22 -17.34
CA GLY A 77 9.23 -4.60 -16.22
C GLY A 77 8.93 -5.97 -15.61
N GLY A 78 7.89 -6.67 -16.04
CA GLY A 78 7.57 -8.05 -15.63
C GLY A 78 7.31 -8.21 -14.13
N TRP A 79 6.72 -7.23 -13.47
CA TRP A 79 6.55 -7.24 -12.02
C TRP A 79 5.65 -8.36 -11.48
N LEU A 80 4.82 -8.97 -12.33
CA LEU A 80 4.00 -10.15 -12.01
C LEU A 80 4.69 -11.49 -12.31
N PHE A 81 5.93 -11.47 -12.83
CA PHE A 81 6.66 -12.70 -13.15
C PHE A 81 6.71 -13.67 -11.98
N ARG A 82 6.40 -14.94 -12.21
CA ARG A 82 6.21 -16.03 -11.20
C ARG A 82 5.05 -15.81 -10.23
N LEU A 83 4.08 -14.98 -10.58
CA LEU A 83 2.82 -14.84 -9.86
C LEU A 83 1.63 -15.10 -10.78
N GLU A 84 1.87 -15.52 -12.03
CA GLU A 84 0.85 -15.72 -13.06
C GLU A 84 -0.18 -16.77 -12.62
N ASP A 85 0.26 -17.86 -12.00
CA ASP A 85 -0.62 -18.93 -11.50
C ASP A 85 -1.49 -18.50 -10.30
N TYR A 86 -1.11 -17.42 -9.65
CA TYR A 86 -1.76 -16.88 -8.44
C TYR A 86 -2.51 -15.59 -8.68
N THR A 87 -2.50 -15.08 -9.93
CA THR A 87 -3.11 -13.77 -10.23
C THR A 87 -3.81 -13.79 -11.59
N LEU A 88 -4.91 -13.05 -11.68
CA LEU A 88 -5.55 -12.70 -12.96
C LEU A 88 -5.35 -11.20 -13.21
N SER A 89 -4.63 -10.87 -14.28
CA SER A 89 -4.41 -9.49 -14.70
C SER A 89 -5.32 -9.13 -15.87
N SER A 90 -5.94 -7.95 -15.81
CA SER A 90 -6.82 -7.45 -16.88
C SER A 90 -6.07 -6.89 -18.09
N GLY A 91 -4.74 -6.70 -17.99
CA GLY A 91 -4.04 -5.78 -18.89
C GLY A 91 -4.40 -4.32 -18.61
N ILE A 92 -4.04 -3.42 -19.55
CA ILE A 92 -4.30 -1.98 -19.41
C ILE A 92 -5.69 -1.66 -19.96
N ILE A 93 -6.54 -1.07 -19.11
CA ILE A 93 -7.92 -0.69 -19.43
C ILE A 93 -8.10 0.79 -19.14
N SER A 94 -8.91 1.50 -19.93
CA SER A 94 -9.27 2.89 -19.66
C SER A 94 -10.19 2.98 -18.45
N VAL A 95 -9.98 4.01 -17.63
CA VAL A 95 -10.87 4.33 -16.51
C VAL A 95 -12.24 4.73 -17.07
N PRO A 96 -13.36 4.25 -16.50
CA PRO A 96 -14.71 4.65 -16.94
C PRO A 96 -14.91 6.18 -16.82
N GLU A 97 -15.80 6.73 -17.66
CA GLU A 97 -16.04 8.18 -17.69
C GLU A 97 -16.67 8.70 -16.38
N GLN A 98 -17.56 7.93 -15.79
CA GLN A 98 -18.27 8.32 -14.56
C GLN A 98 -17.72 7.57 -13.37
N VAL A 99 -16.76 8.17 -12.69
CA VAL A 99 -16.16 7.60 -11.48
C VAL A 99 -16.14 8.62 -10.35
N LYS A 100 -16.07 8.12 -9.13
CA LYS A 100 -15.69 8.91 -7.96
C LYS A 100 -14.19 8.83 -7.76
N TYR A 101 -13.69 9.59 -6.79
CA TYR A 101 -12.27 9.63 -6.46
C TYR A 101 -12.06 9.41 -4.98
N ARG A 102 -10.95 8.78 -4.63
CA ARG A 102 -10.66 8.47 -3.23
C ARG A 102 -9.16 8.53 -2.97
N CYS A 103 -8.78 9.13 -1.86
CA CYS A 103 -7.43 9.04 -1.36
C CYS A 103 -7.22 7.66 -0.72
N VAL A 104 -6.15 6.97 -1.11
CA VAL A 104 -5.70 5.70 -0.51
C VAL A 104 -4.33 5.94 0.11
N SER A 105 -4.26 5.95 1.43
CA SER A 105 -3.08 6.39 2.17
C SER A 105 -2.55 5.33 3.11
N ARG A 106 -1.24 5.43 3.42
CA ARG A 106 -0.63 4.65 4.48
C ARG A 106 -0.95 5.28 5.84
N ALA A 107 -1.61 4.54 6.71
CA ALA A 107 -1.74 4.92 8.10
C ALA A 107 -0.53 4.45 8.91
N ARG A 108 -0.06 5.28 9.84
CA ARG A 108 1.02 4.94 10.77
C ARG A 108 0.50 5.13 12.19
N ALA A 109 0.76 4.16 13.06
CA ALA A 109 0.54 4.37 14.49
C ALA A 109 1.41 5.54 14.96
N LYS A 110 0.79 6.54 15.58
CA LYS A 110 1.50 7.75 16.04
C LYS A 110 2.52 7.48 17.16
N SER A 111 2.38 6.33 17.83
CA SER A 111 3.25 5.94 18.94
C SER A 111 3.52 4.44 18.92
N SER A 112 4.76 4.03 18.67
CA SER A 112 5.21 2.70 19.04
C SER A 112 5.90 2.77 20.42
N ALA A 113 5.60 1.84 21.31
CA ALA A 113 6.20 1.78 22.65
C ALA A 113 7.74 1.80 22.59
N PRO A 114 8.43 1.05 21.71
CA PRO A 114 9.89 1.10 21.57
C PRO A 114 10.43 2.48 21.16
N ARG A 115 9.70 3.20 20.29
CA ARG A 115 10.12 4.56 19.88
C ARG A 115 9.96 5.57 21.01
N LEU A 116 8.86 5.48 21.75
CA LEU A 116 8.62 6.33 22.92
C LEU A 116 9.64 6.07 24.01
N ARG A 117 9.96 4.79 24.29
CA ARG A 117 11.00 4.39 25.25
C ARG A 117 12.37 4.95 24.86
N ARG A 118 12.82 4.75 23.63
CA ARG A 118 14.10 5.30 23.15
C ARG A 118 14.18 6.83 23.30
N ARG A 119 13.07 7.53 23.08
CA ARG A 119 13.00 8.98 23.25
C ARG A 119 13.05 9.37 24.73
N LEU A 120 12.37 8.63 25.61
CA LEU A 120 12.35 8.84 27.04
C LEU A 120 13.74 8.59 27.65
N MET A 121 14.35 7.46 27.30
CA MET A 121 15.71 7.11 27.74
C MET A 121 16.72 8.21 27.39
N ARG A 122 16.69 8.71 26.15
CA ARG A 122 17.58 9.79 25.70
C ARG A 122 17.35 11.12 26.42
N ARG A 123 16.10 11.44 26.81
CA ARG A 123 15.78 12.72 27.45
C ARG A 123 16.05 12.73 28.95
N HIS A 124 15.88 11.60 29.58
CA HIS A 124 15.91 11.50 31.04
C HIS A 124 17.00 10.56 31.56
N ASN A 125 17.88 10.08 30.67
CA ASN A 125 18.98 9.15 31.00
C ASN A 125 18.50 7.91 31.81
N LEU A 126 17.34 7.36 31.41
CA LEU A 126 16.72 6.21 32.06
C LEU A 126 17.23 4.90 31.45
N SER A 127 17.26 3.86 32.27
CA SER A 127 17.49 2.48 31.82
C SER A 127 16.32 1.97 31.01
N GLU A 128 16.54 0.91 30.23
CA GLU A 128 15.50 0.27 29.44
C GLU A 128 14.36 -0.28 30.33
N LEU A 129 14.72 -0.80 31.51
CA LEU A 129 13.76 -1.35 32.47
C LEU A 129 12.82 -0.26 33.01
N GLU A 130 13.36 0.88 33.36
CA GLU A 130 12.58 2.05 33.83
C GLU A 130 11.70 2.60 32.72
N ALA A 131 12.24 2.75 31.51
CA ALA A 131 11.48 3.18 30.35
C ALA A 131 10.35 2.21 30.02
N LYS A 132 10.54 0.89 30.18
CA LYS A 132 9.51 -0.13 29.96
C LYS A 132 8.41 -0.10 31.02
N ARG A 133 8.75 0.22 32.27
CA ARG A 133 7.76 0.43 33.34
C ARG A 133 6.89 1.67 33.08
N LEU A 134 7.50 2.77 32.64
CA LEU A 134 6.78 4.02 32.36
C LEU A 134 5.96 3.96 31.07
N ILE A 135 6.42 3.21 30.06
CA ILE A 135 5.76 3.06 28.78
C ILE A 135 5.57 1.56 28.51
N PRO A 136 4.51 0.94 29.04
CA PRO A 136 4.21 -0.46 28.81
C PRO A 136 3.83 -0.71 27.35
N ASP A 137 3.92 -1.97 26.86
CA ASP A 137 3.56 -2.35 25.50
C ASP A 137 2.07 -2.09 25.19
N SER A 138 1.22 -2.11 26.22
CA SER A 138 -0.21 -1.81 26.11
C SER A 138 -0.55 -0.38 25.65
N ILE A 139 0.43 0.55 25.67
CA ILE A 139 0.24 1.91 25.16
C ILE A 139 0.15 1.94 23.61
N GLU A 140 0.58 0.87 22.94
CA GLU A 140 0.46 0.74 21.49
C GLU A 140 -1.01 0.59 21.09
N LYS A 141 -1.56 1.65 20.51
CA LYS A 141 -2.85 1.57 19.85
C LYS A 141 -2.70 0.77 18.57
N ARG A 142 -3.19 -0.47 18.57
CA ARG A 142 -3.36 -1.23 17.33
C ARG A 142 -4.30 -0.47 16.42
N LEU A 143 -3.86 -0.23 15.19
CA LEU A 143 -4.73 0.37 14.19
C LEU A 143 -5.72 -0.70 13.72
N ASN A 144 -7.01 -0.47 13.92
CA ASN A 144 -8.08 -1.30 13.35
C ASN A 144 -8.31 -0.85 11.90
N LEU A 145 -7.36 -1.18 11.03
CA LEU A 145 -7.38 -0.86 9.60
C LEU A 145 -6.89 -2.07 8.81
N PRO A 146 -7.36 -2.26 7.59
CA PRO A 146 -6.81 -3.27 6.71
C PRO A 146 -5.31 -3.06 6.52
N SER A 147 -4.56 -4.15 6.45
CA SER A 147 -3.11 -4.08 6.31
C SER A 147 -2.58 -5.12 5.32
N ILE A 148 -1.43 -4.82 4.75
CA ILE A 148 -0.65 -5.71 3.90
C ILE A 148 0.70 -5.93 4.57
N LEU A 149 1.11 -7.19 4.72
CA LEU A 149 2.43 -7.54 5.23
C LEU A 149 3.48 -7.38 4.13
N VAL A 150 4.54 -6.65 4.41
CA VAL A 150 5.63 -6.40 3.46
C VAL A 150 6.96 -6.79 4.09
N CYS A 151 7.76 -7.57 3.36
CA CYS A 151 9.12 -7.91 3.76
C CYS A 151 10.09 -6.77 3.42
N SER A 152 11.05 -6.49 4.29
CA SER A 152 12.13 -5.53 3.98
C SER A 152 13.34 -6.28 3.40
N LYS A 153 13.84 -5.83 2.23
CA LYS A 153 15.11 -6.37 1.66
C LYS A 153 16.35 -5.79 2.33
N THR A 154 16.23 -4.60 2.92
CA THR A 154 17.39 -3.82 3.40
C THR A 154 17.66 -3.93 4.89
N THR A 155 16.72 -4.45 5.64
CA THR A 155 16.87 -4.66 7.09
C THR A 155 16.54 -6.11 7.41
N SER A 156 17.29 -6.73 8.30
CA SER A 156 17.01 -8.05 8.88
C SER A 156 15.69 -8.06 9.68
N THR A 157 14.82 -7.10 9.43
CA THR A 157 13.55 -6.92 10.11
C THR A 157 12.53 -7.88 9.53
N PRO A 158 11.81 -8.62 10.38
CA PRO A 158 10.69 -9.44 9.94
C PRO A 158 9.65 -8.57 9.20
N SER A 159 8.76 -9.21 8.46
CA SER A 159 7.65 -8.55 7.75
C SER A 159 6.92 -7.55 8.66
N TYR A 160 6.58 -6.39 8.12
CA TYR A 160 5.85 -5.35 8.86
C TYR A 160 4.54 -4.99 8.13
N PRO A 161 3.47 -4.65 8.87
CA PRO A 161 2.22 -4.27 8.28
C PRO A 161 2.26 -2.84 7.72
N ILE A 162 1.77 -2.67 6.52
CA ILE A 162 1.38 -1.38 5.95
C ILE A 162 -0.13 -1.26 6.12
N PHE A 163 -0.57 -0.42 7.04
CA PHE A 163 -1.99 -0.14 7.24
C PHE A 163 -2.51 0.80 6.16
N ILE A 164 -3.63 0.44 5.55
CA ILE A 164 -4.26 1.18 4.47
C ILE A 164 -5.47 1.93 5.02
N LYS A 165 -5.51 3.23 4.76
CA LYS A 165 -6.64 4.08 5.10
C LYS A 165 -7.27 4.59 3.81
N HIS A 166 -8.57 4.36 3.68
CA HIS A 166 -9.40 4.89 2.60
C HIS A 166 -10.05 6.21 3.07
N GLY A 167 -9.84 7.28 2.33
CA GLY A 167 -10.47 8.57 2.55
C GLY A 167 -11.95 8.58 2.13
N PRO A 168 -12.66 9.72 2.24
CA PRO A 168 -14.00 9.87 1.73
C PRO A 168 -14.02 9.79 0.19
N LEU A 169 -15.20 9.49 -0.36
CA LEU A 169 -15.43 9.56 -1.80
C LEU A 169 -15.66 11.02 -2.21
N LEU A 170 -14.93 11.45 -3.24
CA LEU A 170 -15.00 12.79 -3.82
C LEU A 170 -15.59 12.73 -5.22
N SER A 171 -16.25 13.81 -5.66
CA SER A 171 -16.78 13.94 -7.01
C SER A 171 -15.72 14.38 -8.04
N SER A 172 -14.62 14.95 -7.57
CA SER A 172 -13.54 15.46 -8.43
C SER A 172 -12.18 14.92 -8.00
N PRO A 173 -11.23 14.74 -8.92
CA PRO A 173 -9.88 14.29 -8.59
C PRO A 173 -9.11 15.37 -7.84
N VAL A 174 -8.28 14.94 -6.91
CA VAL A 174 -7.27 15.79 -6.26
C VAL A 174 -5.91 15.34 -6.80
N PRO A 175 -5.19 16.22 -7.52
CA PRO A 175 -3.86 15.90 -8.03
C PRO A 175 -2.82 15.88 -6.90
N GLY A 176 -1.72 15.16 -7.13
CA GLY A 176 -0.59 15.10 -6.22
C GLY A 176 0.28 13.88 -6.46
N PRO A 177 1.41 13.78 -5.77
CA PRO A 177 2.33 12.66 -5.93
C PRO A 177 1.88 11.42 -5.16
N PHE A 178 2.26 10.27 -5.69
CA PHE A 178 2.16 8.98 -5.02
C PHE A 178 3.54 8.53 -4.53
N SER A 179 3.57 7.82 -3.43
CA SER A 179 4.78 7.19 -2.90
C SER A 179 5.20 5.99 -3.75
N GLY A 180 6.40 5.44 -3.53
CA GLY A 180 6.82 4.19 -4.16
C GLY A 180 5.94 2.95 -3.88
N TYR A 181 4.93 3.08 -3.03
CA TYR A 181 3.87 2.10 -2.82
C TYR A 181 2.58 2.40 -3.60
N GLY A 182 2.56 3.45 -4.41
CA GLY A 182 1.35 3.93 -5.05
C GLY A 182 0.31 4.54 -4.09
N LEU A 183 0.71 4.87 -2.87
CA LEU A 183 -0.16 5.45 -1.83
C LEU A 183 0.11 6.96 -1.71
N SER A 184 -0.94 7.74 -1.46
CA SER A 184 -0.83 9.18 -1.21
C SER A 184 -1.66 9.60 0.00
N SER A 185 -1.22 10.64 0.71
CA SER A 185 -2.01 11.29 1.76
C SER A 185 -2.91 12.42 1.21
N GLU A 186 -2.70 12.82 -0.03
CA GLU A 186 -3.32 13.98 -0.68
C GLU A 186 -4.01 13.60 -1.99
N ALA A 187 -3.24 13.01 -2.92
CA ALA A 187 -3.74 12.64 -4.23
C ALA A 187 -4.79 11.53 -4.17
N THR A 188 -5.73 11.59 -5.10
CA THR A 188 -6.80 10.60 -5.22
C THR A 188 -6.62 9.71 -6.43
N VAL A 189 -7.15 8.50 -6.36
CA VAL A 189 -7.29 7.56 -7.48
C VAL A 189 -8.75 7.45 -7.90
N PRO A 190 -9.04 7.13 -9.18
CA PRO A 190 -10.39 6.77 -9.61
C PRO A 190 -10.93 5.59 -8.78
N TRP A 191 -12.22 5.70 -8.43
CA TRP A 191 -12.91 4.72 -7.59
C TRP A 191 -14.22 4.28 -8.22
N PHE A 192 -14.29 2.98 -8.59
CA PHE A 192 -15.43 2.36 -9.27
C PHE A 192 -15.45 0.85 -9.05
#